data_bcf0e10d85665dad853dcec4d38fc4b0
#
_entry.id   bcf0e10d85665dad853dcec4d38fc4b0
#
_cell.length_a   1.000
_cell.length_b   1.000
_cell.length_c   1.000
_cell.angle_alpha   90.00
_cell.angle_beta   90.00
_cell.angle_gamma   90.00
#
_symmetry.space_group_name_H-M   'P 1'
#
loop_
_entity.id
_entity.type
_entity.pdbx_description
1 polymer ?
#
loop_
_entity_poly.entity_id
_entity_poly.type
_entity_poly.pdbx_seq_one_letter_code
_entity_poly.pdbx_strand_id
1 'polypeptide(L)'
;LVLYFLFMRRSEDGMAPKWCAVLAIVIGLALPAATGDSYLMPSIPAWNTPLLIVYYVCNAVLLGGLVATVIAFMSKDTAAYATTAKVALAGGVVTLIVVVAYAAVINSFGQFGTIDYYFDPVHPDTPMVDSAAVNASILTGSQAAPFWGLAVVVGLVAPIALAFIAQRGDKPRDLPLAGTALACAVVGSFAWRCILYVVAISIFALF
;
A
#
# COMPACT_ATOMS: atom_id res chain seq x y z
N LEU A 1 21.64 3.47 0.35
CA LEU A 1 21.88 2.40 1.30
C LEU A 1 23.39 2.10 1.43
N VAL A 2 24.13 1.87 0.34
CA VAL A 2 25.56 1.56 0.39
C VAL A 2 26.35 2.66 1.10
N LEU A 3 26.14 3.93 0.74
CA LEU A 3 26.78 5.07 1.40
C LEU A 3 26.44 5.13 2.90
N TYR A 4 25.16 4.92 3.26
CA TYR A 4 24.74 4.87 4.65
C TYR A 4 25.49 3.81 5.44
N PHE A 5 25.59 2.60 4.89
CA PHE A 5 26.32 1.48 5.49
C PHE A 5 27.82 1.78 5.62
N LEU A 6 28.44 2.38 4.60
CA LEU A 6 29.87 2.74 4.63
C LEU A 6 30.17 3.79 5.69
N PHE A 7 29.32 4.82 5.83
CA PHE A 7 29.48 5.84 6.87
C PHE A 7 29.27 5.25 8.28
N MET A 8 28.25 4.42 8.45
CA MET A 8 28.00 3.72 9.71
C MET A 8 29.18 2.84 10.14
N ARG A 9 29.78 2.11 9.16
CA ARG A 9 30.93 1.23 9.43
C ARG A 9 32.22 1.99 9.73
N ARG A 10 32.37 3.23 9.24
CA ARG A 10 33.53 4.09 9.48
C ARG A 10 33.42 4.95 10.75
N SER A 11 32.22 5.09 11.29
CA SER A 11 31.99 5.86 12.51
C SER A 11 32.42 5.05 13.73
N GLU A 12 33.15 5.68 14.63
CA GLU A 12 33.54 5.09 15.92
C GLU A 12 32.33 4.79 16.80
N ASP A 13 31.27 5.61 16.69
CA ASP A 13 30.02 5.44 17.43
C ASP A 13 29.02 4.48 16.74
N GLY A 14 29.37 3.90 15.59
CA GLY A 14 28.47 3.04 14.80
C GLY A 14 27.23 3.76 14.26
N MET A 15 27.21 5.10 14.28
CA MET A 15 26.09 5.91 13.80
C MET A 15 26.44 6.62 12.48
N ALA A 16 25.50 6.58 11.53
CA ALA A 16 25.65 7.36 10.31
C ALA A 16 25.37 8.85 10.58
N PRO A 17 26.02 9.78 9.84
CA PRO A 17 25.73 11.20 9.94
C PRO A 17 24.25 11.51 9.72
N LYS A 18 23.69 12.47 10.45
CA LYS A 18 22.26 12.85 10.39
C LYS A 18 21.79 13.19 8.97
N TRP A 19 22.62 13.87 8.19
CA TRP A 19 22.29 14.20 6.79
C TRP A 19 22.10 12.95 5.91
N CYS A 20 22.90 11.91 6.17
CA CYS A 20 22.80 10.63 5.44
C CYS A 20 21.50 9.89 5.79
N ALA A 21 21.07 9.96 7.05
CA ALA A 21 19.79 9.42 7.49
C ALA A 21 18.61 10.17 6.83
N VAL A 22 18.65 11.51 6.82
CA VAL A 22 17.64 12.34 6.15
C VAL A 22 17.57 12.03 4.66
N LEU A 23 18.72 11.93 3.99
CA LEU A 23 18.76 11.57 2.56
C LEU A 23 18.18 10.18 2.31
N ALA A 24 18.47 9.21 3.16
CA ALA A 24 17.91 7.86 3.04
C ALA A 24 16.37 7.86 3.21
N ILE A 25 15.82 8.67 4.12
CA ILE A 25 14.38 8.84 4.30
C ILE A 25 13.76 9.48 3.06
N VAL A 26 14.34 10.57 2.55
CA VAL A 26 13.82 11.28 1.38
C VAL A 26 13.79 10.35 0.15
N ILE A 27 14.87 9.63 -0.13
CA ILE A 27 14.94 8.69 -1.24
C ILE A 27 13.98 7.51 -1.00
N GLY A 28 13.90 7.02 0.24
CA GLY A 28 13.02 5.94 0.64
C GLY A 28 11.53 6.25 0.45
N LEU A 29 11.14 7.52 0.61
CA LEU A 29 9.77 7.99 0.37
C LEU A 29 9.53 8.40 -1.09
N ALA A 30 10.56 8.89 -1.78
CA ALA A 30 10.45 9.27 -3.19
C ALA A 30 10.16 8.06 -4.10
N LEU A 31 10.71 6.88 -3.79
CA LEU A 31 10.49 5.67 -4.58
C LEU A 31 9.02 5.23 -4.60
N PRO A 32 8.33 5.04 -3.45
CA PRO A 32 6.90 4.72 -3.46
C PRO A 32 6.05 5.87 -4.03
N ALA A 33 6.44 7.14 -3.86
CA ALA A 33 5.75 8.26 -4.48
C ALA A 33 5.83 8.17 -6.03
N ALA A 34 7.01 7.93 -6.59
CA ALA A 34 7.19 7.70 -8.01
C ALA A 34 6.42 6.47 -8.52
N THR A 35 6.35 5.41 -7.70
CA THR A 35 5.52 4.24 -8.01
C THR A 35 4.04 4.62 -8.09
N GLY A 36 3.54 5.41 -7.14
CA GLY A 36 2.16 5.91 -7.17
C GLY A 36 1.88 6.82 -8.35
N ASP A 37 2.84 7.69 -8.70
CA ASP A 37 2.76 8.60 -9.84
C ASP A 37 2.68 7.85 -11.17
N SER A 38 3.37 6.72 -11.30
CA SER A 38 3.33 5.89 -12.52
C SER A 38 1.94 5.32 -12.85
N TYR A 39 1.01 5.33 -11.90
CA TYR A 39 -0.39 4.97 -12.13
C TYR A 39 -1.27 6.13 -12.61
N LEU A 40 -0.78 7.38 -12.57
CA LEU A 40 -1.55 8.55 -13.03
C LEU A 40 -1.67 8.55 -14.56
N MET A 41 -2.59 7.75 -15.07
CA MET A 41 -2.84 7.59 -16.50
C MET A 41 -4.26 8.06 -16.82
N PRO A 42 -4.42 9.16 -17.60
CA PRO A 42 -5.75 9.62 -18.05
C PRO A 42 -6.53 8.55 -18.83
N SER A 43 -5.82 7.62 -19.49
CA SER A 43 -6.43 6.50 -20.21
C SER A 43 -7.07 5.45 -19.31
N ILE A 44 -6.75 5.43 -18.02
CA ILE A 44 -7.32 4.52 -17.02
C ILE A 44 -7.86 5.37 -15.86
N PRO A 45 -9.13 5.81 -15.93
CA PRO A 45 -9.68 6.77 -14.96
C PRO A 45 -9.59 6.32 -13.50
N ALA A 46 -9.76 5.02 -13.23
CA ALA A 46 -9.64 4.48 -11.88
C ALA A 46 -8.22 4.59 -11.30
N TRP A 47 -7.20 4.70 -12.13
CA TRP A 47 -5.82 4.93 -11.71
C TRP A 47 -5.47 6.42 -11.64
N ASN A 48 -6.15 7.26 -12.41
CA ASN A 48 -5.84 8.69 -12.53
C ASN A 48 -6.32 9.47 -11.28
N THR A 49 -5.79 9.12 -10.11
CA THR A 49 -6.12 9.77 -8.85
C THR A 49 -4.90 9.92 -7.96
N PRO A 50 -4.68 11.10 -7.36
CA PRO A 50 -3.56 11.33 -6.43
C PRO A 50 -3.63 10.46 -5.18
N LEU A 51 -4.78 9.84 -4.88
CA LEU A 51 -4.94 8.91 -3.76
C LEU A 51 -3.98 7.73 -3.86
N LEU A 52 -3.61 7.30 -5.09
CA LEU A 52 -2.65 6.21 -5.28
C LEU A 52 -1.24 6.62 -4.83
N ILE A 53 -0.79 7.85 -5.10
CA ILE A 53 0.50 8.34 -4.61
C ILE A 53 0.53 8.28 -3.08
N VAL A 54 -0.53 8.84 -2.45
CA VAL A 54 -0.64 8.86 -0.98
C VAL A 54 -0.70 7.43 -0.42
N TYR A 55 -1.46 6.53 -1.07
CA TYR A 55 -1.50 5.12 -0.70
C TYR A 55 -0.12 4.49 -0.68
N TYR A 56 0.64 4.60 -1.78
CA TYR A 56 1.96 3.95 -1.89
C TYR A 56 2.95 4.48 -0.85
N VAL A 57 2.95 5.79 -0.61
CA VAL A 57 3.81 6.41 0.42
C VAL A 57 3.43 5.92 1.82
N CYS A 58 2.14 5.99 2.17
CA CYS A 58 1.69 5.60 3.51
C CYS A 58 1.80 4.09 3.76
N ASN A 59 1.53 3.26 2.74
CA ASN A 59 1.72 1.82 2.82
C ASN A 59 3.21 1.45 2.96
N ALA A 60 4.12 2.19 2.33
CA ALA A 60 5.56 2.01 2.54
C ALA A 60 5.98 2.36 3.97
N VAL A 61 5.36 3.37 4.59
CA VAL A 61 5.57 3.70 6.01
C VAL A 61 5.04 2.59 6.92
N LEU A 62 3.87 2.02 6.63
CA LEU A 62 3.32 0.87 7.34
C LEU A 62 4.27 -0.33 7.27
N LEU A 63 4.61 -0.77 6.06
CA LEU A 63 5.47 -1.94 5.85
C LEU A 63 6.87 -1.72 6.41
N GLY A 64 7.48 -0.56 6.15
CA GLY A 64 8.80 -0.20 6.66
C GLY A 64 8.84 -0.13 8.19
N GLY A 65 7.79 0.43 8.80
CA GLY A 65 7.61 0.47 10.26
C GLY A 65 7.49 -0.94 10.86
N LEU A 66 6.73 -1.84 10.23
CA LEU A 66 6.59 -3.23 10.68
C LEU A 66 7.90 -4.02 10.54
N VAL A 67 8.61 -3.87 9.42
CA VAL A 67 9.95 -4.49 9.24
C VAL A 67 10.91 -3.98 10.31
N ALA A 68 10.94 -2.66 10.56
CA ALA A 68 11.77 -2.09 11.60
C ALA A 68 11.38 -2.59 13.00
N THR A 69 10.09 -2.83 13.27
CA THR A 69 9.63 -3.42 14.53
C THR A 69 10.14 -4.86 14.71
N VAL A 70 10.14 -5.67 13.64
CA VAL A 70 10.72 -7.02 13.66
C VAL A 70 12.22 -6.96 13.93
N ILE A 71 12.94 -6.05 13.26
CA ILE A 71 14.39 -5.87 13.46
C ILE A 71 14.69 -5.41 14.90
N ALA A 72 13.93 -4.45 15.43
CA ALA A 72 14.08 -3.96 16.81
C ALA A 72 13.86 -5.09 17.83
N PHE A 73 12.88 -5.98 17.57
CA PHE A 73 12.70 -7.19 18.37
C PHE A 73 13.95 -8.08 18.35
N MET A 74 14.48 -8.38 17.17
CA MET A 74 15.68 -9.24 17.01
C MET A 74 16.91 -8.62 17.69
N SER A 75 17.02 -7.30 17.65
CA SER A 75 18.11 -6.54 18.31
C SER A 75 17.88 -6.33 19.81
N LYS A 76 16.75 -6.78 20.36
CA LYS A 76 16.36 -6.61 21.78
C LYS A 76 16.25 -5.13 22.19
N ASP A 77 16.05 -4.21 21.25
CA ASP A 77 15.89 -2.78 21.51
C ASP A 77 14.41 -2.46 21.79
N THR A 78 14.12 -2.22 23.06
CA THR A 78 12.75 -1.96 23.53
C THR A 78 12.21 -0.61 23.08
N ALA A 79 13.08 0.41 23.07
CA ALA A 79 12.68 1.76 22.71
C ALA A 79 12.42 1.89 21.21
N ALA A 80 13.29 1.26 20.40
CA ALA A 80 13.10 1.18 18.97
C ALA A 80 11.81 0.39 18.62
N TYR A 81 11.56 -0.73 19.29
CA TYR A 81 10.35 -1.55 19.06
C TYR A 81 9.06 -0.75 19.21
N ALA A 82 8.89 -0.04 20.33
CA ALA A 82 7.70 0.78 20.56
C ALA A 82 7.60 1.96 19.58
N THR A 83 8.72 2.58 19.24
CA THR A 83 8.76 3.72 18.32
C THR A 83 8.41 3.32 16.90
N THR A 84 8.98 2.22 16.41
CA THR A 84 8.71 1.72 15.05
C THR A 84 7.29 1.18 14.90
N ALA A 85 6.74 0.57 15.96
CA ALA A 85 5.32 0.17 15.99
C ALA A 85 4.38 1.39 15.91
N LYS A 86 4.71 2.53 16.53
CA LYS A 86 3.94 3.78 16.38
C LYS A 86 4.01 4.33 14.96
N VAL A 87 5.17 4.26 14.31
CA VAL A 87 5.34 4.67 12.91
C VAL A 87 4.49 3.78 11.99
N ALA A 88 4.53 2.46 12.19
CA ALA A 88 3.70 1.52 11.45
C ALA A 88 2.20 1.79 11.66
N LEU A 89 1.79 2.04 12.91
CA LEU A 89 0.41 2.38 13.24
C LEU A 89 -0.05 3.65 12.49
N ALA A 90 0.74 4.72 12.53
CA ALA A 90 0.42 5.96 11.85
C ALA A 90 0.30 5.75 10.32
N GLY A 91 1.28 5.07 9.70
CA GLY A 91 1.23 4.72 8.28
C GLY A 91 0.00 3.89 7.93
N GLY A 92 -0.33 2.88 8.75
CA GLY A 92 -1.48 2.02 8.55
C GLY A 92 -2.81 2.77 8.63
N VAL A 93 -2.99 3.63 9.63
CA VAL A 93 -4.22 4.43 9.80
C VAL A 93 -4.43 5.36 8.60
N VAL A 94 -3.40 6.06 8.15
CA VAL A 94 -3.50 6.93 6.97
C VAL A 94 -3.78 6.10 5.71
N THR A 95 -3.13 4.96 5.54
CA THR A 95 -3.40 4.05 4.41
C THR A 95 -4.86 3.59 4.41
N LEU A 96 -5.42 3.24 5.57
CA LEU A 96 -6.82 2.84 5.69
C LEU A 96 -7.77 3.97 5.28
N ILE A 97 -7.50 5.20 5.74
CA ILE A 97 -8.28 6.38 5.35
C ILE A 97 -8.25 6.58 3.83
N VAL A 98 -7.08 6.46 3.22
CA VAL A 98 -6.91 6.61 1.77
C VAL A 98 -7.67 5.51 1.00
N VAL A 99 -7.61 4.26 1.46
CA VAL A 99 -8.35 3.14 0.83
C VAL A 99 -9.85 3.34 0.94
N VAL A 100 -10.35 3.79 2.08
CA VAL A 100 -11.78 4.12 2.25
C VAL A 100 -12.18 5.32 1.37
N ALA A 101 -11.35 6.35 1.29
CA ALA A 101 -11.59 7.48 0.39
C ALA A 101 -11.61 7.04 -1.08
N TYR A 102 -10.69 6.16 -1.49
CA TYR A 102 -10.69 5.57 -2.83
C TYR A 102 -11.97 4.78 -3.10
N ALA A 103 -12.39 3.94 -2.16
CA ALA A 103 -13.66 3.20 -2.26
C ALA A 103 -14.87 4.12 -2.40
N ALA A 104 -14.88 5.27 -1.72
CA ALA A 104 -15.98 6.23 -1.81
C ALA A 104 -16.08 6.90 -3.18
N VAL A 105 -14.95 7.10 -3.87
CA VAL A 105 -14.93 7.81 -5.16
C VAL A 105 -14.81 6.90 -6.37
N ILE A 106 -14.60 5.58 -6.18
CA ILE A 106 -14.31 4.67 -7.29
C ILE A 106 -15.45 4.62 -8.33
N ASN A 107 -16.70 4.72 -7.89
CA ASN A 107 -17.85 4.71 -8.79
C ASN A 107 -17.92 5.98 -9.67
N SER A 108 -17.29 7.08 -9.26
CA SER A 108 -17.23 8.29 -10.08
C SER A 108 -16.25 8.18 -11.26
N PHE A 109 -15.30 7.24 -11.21
CA PHE A 109 -14.32 7.00 -12.26
C PHE A 109 -14.87 6.18 -13.44
N GLY A 110 -15.98 5.49 -13.26
CA GLY A 110 -16.53 4.57 -14.24
C GLY A 110 -17.61 5.15 -15.16
N GLN A 111 -17.81 6.47 -15.15
CA GLN A 111 -18.88 7.12 -15.92
C GLN A 111 -18.50 7.50 -17.36
N PHE A 112 -17.45 6.91 -17.90
CA PHE A 112 -17.20 7.02 -19.34
C PHE A 112 -17.97 5.87 -20.02
N GLY A 113 -18.82 6.23 -20.99
CA GLY A 113 -19.44 5.24 -21.87
C GLY A 113 -18.34 4.42 -22.55
N THR A 114 -18.52 3.12 -22.64
CA THR A 114 -17.70 2.28 -23.50
C THR A 114 -17.66 2.94 -24.87
N ILE A 115 -16.46 3.22 -25.36
CA ILE A 115 -16.32 3.81 -26.67
C ILE A 115 -16.82 2.77 -27.67
N ASP A 116 -17.78 3.15 -28.54
CA ASP A 116 -18.31 2.33 -29.64
C ASP A 116 -17.23 1.91 -30.66
N TYR A 117 -15.99 2.12 -30.32
CA TYR A 117 -14.79 1.84 -31.09
C TYR A 117 -14.19 0.45 -30.89
N TYR A 118 -14.61 -0.29 -29.88
CA TYR A 118 -14.04 -1.61 -29.68
C TYR A 118 -14.67 -2.56 -30.70
N PHE A 119 -14.03 -2.60 -31.84
CA PHE A 119 -14.31 -3.61 -32.86
C PHE A 119 -13.22 -4.68 -32.76
N ASP A 120 -13.54 -5.81 -32.15
CA ASP A 120 -12.72 -7.01 -32.27
C ASP A 120 -13.09 -7.71 -33.58
N PRO A 121 -12.23 -7.67 -34.62
CA PRO A 121 -12.55 -8.31 -35.92
C PRO A 121 -12.62 -9.84 -35.81
N VAL A 122 -12.09 -10.43 -34.75
CA VAL A 122 -12.09 -11.89 -34.51
C VAL A 122 -13.32 -12.30 -33.71
N HIS A 123 -13.80 -11.47 -32.80
CA HIS A 123 -14.96 -11.73 -31.96
C HIS A 123 -15.92 -10.51 -31.94
N PRO A 124 -16.59 -10.23 -33.04
CA PRO A 124 -17.44 -9.04 -33.19
C PRO A 124 -18.60 -8.95 -32.20
N ASP A 125 -18.97 -10.09 -31.62
CA ASP A 125 -20.10 -10.22 -30.67
C ASP A 125 -19.62 -10.17 -29.20
N THR A 126 -18.33 -9.86 -28.93
CA THR A 126 -17.84 -9.76 -27.56
C THR A 126 -18.45 -8.54 -26.88
N PRO A 127 -19.19 -8.71 -25.77
CA PRO A 127 -19.81 -7.59 -25.09
C PRO A 127 -18.71 -6.64 -24.53
N MET A 128 -18.95 -5.35 -24.73
CA MET A 128 -18.04 -4.32 -24.20
C MET A 128 -17.98 -4.40 -22.67
N VAL A 129 -16.78 -4.15 -22.12
CA VAL A 129 -16.59 -4.17 -20.66
C VAL A 129 -17.27 -2.95 -20.05
N ASP A 130 -18.25 -3.18 -19.21
CA ASP A 130 -18.89 -2.13 -18.42
C ASP A 130 -17.97 -1.73 -17.24
N SER A 131 -17.26 -0.63 -17.39
CA SER A 131 -16.36 -0.10 -16.36
C SER A 131 -17.08 0.24 -15.06
N ALA A 132 -18.33 0.72 -15.14
CA ALA A 132 -19.12 1.02 -13.95
C ALA A 132 -19.48 -0.26 -13.19
N ALA A 133 -19.86 -1.32 -13.90
CA ALA A 133 -20.14 -2.63 -13.30
C ALA A 133 -18.88 -3.23 -12.65
N VAL A 134 -17.71 -3.10 -13.29
CA VAL A 134 -16.45 -3.58 -12.73
C VAL A 134 -16.08 -2.80 -11.46
N ASN A 135 -16.19 -1.48 -11.48
CA ASN A 135 -15.93 -0.65 -10.29
C ASN A 135 -16.90 -0.99 -9.14
N ALA A 136 -18.19 -1.16 -9.45
CA ALA A 136 -19.18 -1.58 -8.45
C ALA A 136 -18.89 -2.98 -7.89
N SER A 137 -18.33 -3.89 -8.71
CA SER A 137 -18.01 -5.26 -8.28
C SER A 137 -17.02 -5.34 -7.12
N ILE A 138 -16.16 -4.32 -6.96
CA ILE A 138 -15.18 -4.23 -5.87
C ILE A 138 -15.88 -3.96 -4.54
N LEU A 139 -16.92 -3.14 -4.54
CA LEU A 139 -17.60 -2.76 -3.30
C LEU A 139 -18.62 -3.81 -2.85
N THR A 140 -19.43 -4.36 -3.79
CA THR A 140 -20.60 -5.18 -3.48
C THR A 140 -20.71 -6.45 -4.31
N GLY A 141 -19.84 -6.65 -5.32
CA GLY A 141 -19.89 -7.78 -6.25
C GLY A 141 -18.84 -8.85 -5.98
N SER A 142 -18.35 -9.48 -7.05
CA SER A 142 -17.42 -10.61 -7.00
C SER A 142 -16.06 -10.28 -6.39
N GLN A 143 -15.64 -9.03 -6.43
CA GLN A 143 -14.36 -8.56 -5.86
C GLN A 143 -14.50 -8.01 -4.44
N ALA A 144 -15.71 -7.96 -3.87
CA ALA A 144 -15.94 -7.42 -2.53
C ALA A 144 -15.20 -8.23 -1.43
N ALA A 145 -15.20 -9.55 -1.55
CA ALA A 145 -14.49 -10.40 -0.58
C ALA A 145 -12.96 -10.18 -0.58
N PRO A 146 -12.23 -10.21 -1.71
CA PRO A 146 -10.82 -9.85 -1.73
C PRO A 146 -10.56 -8.39 -1.32
N PHE A 147 -11.43 -7.43 -1.68
CA PHE A 147 -11.25 -6.04 -1.28
C PHE A 147 -11.44 -5.85 0.22
N TRP A 148 -12.63 -6.11 0.75
CA TRP A 148 -12.92 -5.88 2.16
C TRP A 148 -12.22 -6.88 3.09
N GLY A 149 -12.18 -8.17 2.69
CA GLY A 149 -11.58 -9.23 3.51
C GLY A 149 -10.06 -9.19 3.49
N LEU A 150 -9.43 -9.30 2.32
CA LEU A 150 -7.97 -9.42 2.24
C LEU A 150 -7.28 -8.06 2.28
N ALA A 151 -7.70 -7.10 1.44
CA ALA A 151 -6.99 -5.82 1.39
C ALA A 151 -7.28 -4.94 2.61
N VAL A 152 -8.55 -4.83 3.07
CA VAL A 152 -8.91 -3.96 4.18
C VAL A 152 -8.74 -4.66 5.52
N VAL A 153 -9.47 -5.78 5.77
CA VAL A 153 -9.46 -6.38 7.11
C VAL A 153 -8.11 -7.03 7.41
N VAL A 154 -7.65 -7.94 6.57
CA VAL A 154 -6.36 -8.63 6.79
C VAL A 154 -5.19 -7.68 6.57
N GLY A 155 -5.22 -6.88 5.51
CA GLY A 155 -4.09 -6.05 5.09
C GLY A 155 -3.88 -4.75 5.86
N LEU A 156 -4.94 -4.18 6.45
CA LEU A 156 -4.87 -2.91 7.15
C LEU A 156 -5.37 -2.99 8.59
N VAL A 157 -6.60 -3.47 8.82
CA VAL A 157 -7.18 -3.48 10.17
C VAL A 157 -6.38 -4.38 11.10
N ALA A 158 -6.02 -5.59 10.67
CA ALA A 158 -5.25 -6.51 11.49
C ALA A 158 -3.85 -5.98 11.84
N PRO A 159 -3.00 -5.52 10.90
CA PRO A 159 -1.69 -4.95 11.25
C PRO A 159 -1.80 -3.67 12.07
N ILE A 160 -2.81 -2.80 11.86
CA ILE A 160 -3.07 -1.64 12.71
C ILE A 160 -3.36 -2.07 14.15
N ALA A 161 -4.23 -3.04 14.36
CA ALA A 161 -4.57 -3.55 15.68
C ALA A 161 -3.35 -4.19 16.37
N LEU A 162 -2.57 -4.99 15.64
CA LEU A 162 -1.36 -5.63 16.16
C LEU A 162 -0.25 -4.60 16.47
N ALA A 163 -0.06 -3.58 15.62
CA ALA A 163 0.87 -2.48 15.87
C ALA A 163 0.43 -1.64 17.09
N PHE A 164 -0.87 -1.43 17.27
CA PHE A 164 -1.41 -0.75 18.44
C PHE A 164 -1.17 -1.53 19.74
N ILE A 165 -1.25 -2.84 19.70
CA ILE A 165 -0.90 -3.70 20.85
C ILE A 165 0.61 -3.64 21.11
N ALA A 166 1.42 -3.74 20.06
CA ALA A 166 2.87 -3.72 20.14
C ALA A 166 3.43 -2.43 20.76
N GLN A 167 2.83 -1.26 20.44
CA GLN A 167 3.29 0.03 20.97
C GLN A 167 3.06 0.23 22.47
N ARG A 168 2.09 -0.49 23.08
CA ARG A 168 1.71 -0.30 24.49
C ARG A 168 2.74 -0.79 25.51
N GLY A 169 3.71 -1.59 25.09
CA GLY A 169 4.91 -1.88 25.86
C GLY A 169 4.77 -2.72 27.13
N ASP A 170 3.56 -3.02 27.60
CA ASP A 170 3.28 -3.70 28.87
C ASP A 170 3.46 -5.22 28.81
N LYS A 171 3.69 -5.77 27.63
CA LYS A 171 3.89 -7.22 27.43
C LYS A 171 5.25 -7.52 26.84
N PRO A 172 5.83 -8.69 27.18
CA PRO A 172 7.05 -9.13 26.53
C PRO A 172 6.84 -9.11 25.02
N ARG A 173 7.79 -8.55 24.33
CA ARG A 173 7.85 -8.41 22.88
C ARG A 173 7.62 -9.77 22.26
N ASP A 174 6.54 -9.90 21.54
CA ASP A 174 6.23 -11.13 20.85
C ASP A 174 6.63 -10.99 19.37
N LEU A 175 7.69 -11.70 18.97
CA LEU A 175 8.04 -11.85 17.55
C LEU A 175 6.82 -12.32 16.74
N PRO A 176 5.97 -13.26 17.21
CA PRO A 176 4.74 -13.63 16.53
C PRO A 176 3.83 -12.44 16.23
N LEU A 177 3.71 -11.48 17.16
CA LEU A 177 2.86 -10.30 16.97
C LEU A 177 3.34 -9.42 15.80
N ALA A 178 4.61 -9.02 15.80
CA ALA A 178 5.19 -8.16 14.77
C ALA A 178 5.29 -8.90 13.43
N GLY A 179 5.67 -10.18 13.45
CA GLY A 179 5.75 -11.03 12.26
C GLY A 179 4.39 -11.27 11.61
N THR A 180 3.36 -11.53 12.42
CA THR A 180 1.98 -11.68 11.92
C THR A 180 1.45 -10.38 11.35
N ALA A 181 1.70 -9.24 12.00
CA ALA A 181 1.32 -7.93 11.47
C ALA A 181 1.96 -7.66 10.09
N LEU A 182 3.24 -7.96 9.96
CA LEU A 182 3.96 -7.81 8.70
C LEU A 182 3.40 -8.74 7.61
N ALA A 183 3.19 -10.02 7.93
CA ALA A 183 2.63 -10.98 6.98
C ALA A 183 1.23 -10.57 6.50
N CYS A 184 0.36 -10.14 7.41
CA CYS A 184 -0.96 -9.62 7.09
C CYS A 184 -0.88 -8.39 6.17
N ALA A 185 -0.01 -7.43 6.48
CA ALA A 185 0.17 -6.22 5.67
C ALA A 185 0.70 -6.54 4.26
N VAL A 186 1.61 -7.50 4.12
CA VAL A 186 2.12 -7.95 2.81
C VAL A 186 1.01 -8.61 1.98
N VAL A 187 0.24 -9.53 2.59
CA VAL A 187 -0.90 -10.18 1.91
C VAL A 187 -1.94 -9.16 1.47
N GLY A 188 -2.28 -8.19 2.34
CA GLY A 188 -3.23 -7.14 2.00
C GLY A 188 -2.73 -6.20 0.90
N SER A 189 -1.45 -5.82 0.94
CA SER A 189 -0.84 -4.99 -0.11
C SER A 189 -0.83 -5.71 -1.47
N PHE A 190 -0.62 -7.02 -1.48
CA PHE A 190 -0.73 -7.84 -2.68
C PHE A 190 -2.17 -7.89 -3.19
N ALA A 191 -3.14 -8.17 -2.31
CA ALA A 191 -4.56 -8.19 -2.66
C ALA A 191 -5.03 -6.84 -3.24
N TRP A 192 -4.62 -5.73 -2.62
CA TRP A 192 -4.88 -4.38 -3.14
C TRP A 192 -4.33 -4.19 -4.55
N ARG A 193 -3.11 -4.64 -4.80
CA ARG A 193 -2.52 -4.55 -6.13
C ARG A 193 -3.30 -5.35 -7.17
N CYS A 194 -3.74 -6.56 -6.84
CA CYS A 194 -4.60 -7.36 -7.71
C CYS A 194 -5.91 -6.60 -8.05
N ILE A 195 -6.53 -5.96 -7.06
CA ILE A 195 -7.75 -5.17 -7.25
C ILE A 195 -7.49 -3.97 -8.17
N LEU A 196 -6.38 -3.27 -8.02
CA LEU A 196 -6.01 -2.18 -8.93
C LEU A 196 -5.93 -2.64 -10.39
N TYR A 197 -5.44 -3.86 -10.64
CA TYR A 197 -5.43 -4.41 -12.00
C TYR A 197 -6.82 -4.81 -12.49
N VAL A 198 -7.72 -5.24 -11.63
CA VAL A 198 -9.12 -5.53 -12.02
C VAL A 198 -9.83 -4.26 -12.48
N VAL A 199 -9.58 -3.11 -11.84
CA VAL A 199 -10.18 -1.81 -12.23
C VAL A 199 -9.42 -1.08 -13.34
N ALA A 200 -8.33 -1.65 -13.83
CA ALA A 200 -7.50 -1.06 -14.88
C ALA A 200 -8.17 -1.13 -16.27
N ILE A 201 -9.39 -0.60 -16.37
CA ILE A 201 -10.10 -0.55 -17.64
C ILE A 201 -9.71 0.73 -18.37
N SER A 202 -9.09 0.59 -19.52
CA SER A 202 -8.71 1.71 -20.36
C SER A 202 -9.90 2.29 -21.11
N ILE A 203 -9.92 3.62 -21.24
CA ILE A 203 -10.83 4.33 -22.14
C ILE A 203 -10.54 3.95 -23.61
N PHE A 204 -9.27 3.67 -23.90
CA PHE A 204 -8.83 3.17 -25.19
C PHE A 204 -8.62 1.67 -25.06
N ALA A 205 -9.49 0.86 -25.64
CA ALA A 205 -9.23 -0.55 -25.86
C ALA A 205 -8.08 -0.67 -26.88
N LEU A 206 -6.86 -0.54 -26.38
CA LEU A 206 -5.68 -0.90 -27.15
C LEU A 206 -5.41 -2.39 -26.91
N PHE A 207 -5.45 -3.14 -27.96
CA PHE A 207 -5.16 -4.59 -28.12
C PHE A 207 -3.90 -5.05 -27.41
#